data_10d7b3df0e4fc98c0af5c3bb3b15153b
#
_entry.id   10d7b3df0e4fc98c0af5c3bb3b15153b
#
_cell.length_a   1.000
_cell.length_b   1.000
_cell.length_c   1.000
_cell.angle_alpha   90.00
_cell.angle_beta   90.00
_cell.angle_gamma   90.00
#
_symmetry.space_group_name_H-M   'P 1'
#
loop_
_entity.id
_entity.type
_entity.pdbx_description
1 polymer ?
#
loop_
_entity_poly.entity_id
_entity_poly.type
_entity_poly.pdbx_seq_one_letter_code
_entity_poly.pdbx_strand_id
1 'polypeptide(L)'
;MKFFKLISIVFIFISSVVFAHSGVKDENVKKRMMLMKTMADNTKIIGQMVKRKTPFDANEARLALERLSSLSLETPKVFIINASDPKSEAKLAIWDEFDEFTKLSMDLAETSSVLASSVETIDDLRPALKQVSSGCKACHSKYRE
;
A
#
# COMPACT_ATOMS: atom_id res chain seq x y z
N MET A 1 -8.78 66.76 0.26
CA MET A 1 -9.33 65.40 0.33
C MET A 1 -8.31 64.46 -0.33
N LYS A 2 -7.57 63.68 0.48
CA LYS A 2 -6.54 62.75 -0.01
C LYS A 2 -7.12 61.31 0.04
N PHE A 3 -7.34 60.71 -1.14
CA PHE A 3 -7.79 59.31 -1.27
C PHE A 3 -6.61 58.37 -1.02
N PHE A 4 -6.64 57.66 0.13
CA PHE A 4 -5.73 56.58 0.42
C PHE A 4 -6.18 55.29 -0.31
N LYS A 5 -5.47 54.85 -1.34
CA LYS A 5 -5.70 53.58 -2.00
C LYS A 5 -5.05 52.47 -1.18
N LEU A 6 -5.89 51.65 -0.48
CA LEU A 6 -5.47 50.43 0.15
C LEU A 6 -5.18 49.39 -0.96
N ILE A 7 -3.93 49.01 -1.12
CA ILE A 7 -3.53 47.86 -1.95
C ILE A 7 -3.55 46.62 -1.05
N SER A 8 -4.58 45.79 -1.21
CA SER A 8 -4.64 44.47 -0.59
C SER A 8 -3.70 43.51 -1.32
N ILE A 9 -2.59 43.15 -0.68
CA ILE A 9 -1.69 42.09 -1.17
C ILE A 9 -2.30 40.74 -0.75
N VAL A 10 -2.86 40.01 -1.71
CA VAL A 10 -3.33 38.64 -1.51
C VAL A 10 -2.11 37.72 -1.56
N PHE A 11 -1.69 37.21 -0.41
CA PHE A 11 -0.68 36.16 -0.31
C PHE A 11 -1.31 34.82 -0.72
N ILE A 12 -1.02 34.35 -1.93
CA ILE A 12 -1.37 33.01 -2.36
C ILE A 12 -0.37 32.04 -1.74
N PHE A 13 -0.79 31.34 -0.67
CA PHE A 13 -0.04 30.22 -0.15
C PHE A 13 -0.15 29.05 -1.13
N ILE A 14 0.89 28.86 -1.95
CA ILE A 14 1.06 27.64 -2.74
C ILE A 14 1.49 26.54 -1.75
N SER A 15 0.53 25.72 -1.31
CA SER A 15 0.81 24.52 -0.53
C SER A 15 1.54 23.52 -1.41
N SER A 16 2.86 23.46 -1.28
CA SER A 16 3.67 22.40 -1.90
C SER A 16 3.28 21.08 -1.27
N VAL A 17 2.59 20.21 -2.03
CA VAL A 17 2.37 18.82 -1.65
C VAL A 17 3.74 18.12 -1.67
N VAL A 18 4.38 18.02 -0.52
CA VAL A 18 5.64 17.30 -0.37
C VAL A 18 5.31 15.80 -0.54
N PHE A 19 5.68 15.25 -1.68
CA PHE A 19 5.63 13.82 -1.91
C PHE A 19 6.54 13.12 -0.89
N ALA A 20 5.95 12.24 -0.06
CA ALA A 20 6.65 11.50 1.00
C ALA A 20 7.77 10.55 0.48
N HIS A 21 7.99 10.49 -0.83
CA HIS A 21 9.08 9.76 -1.50
C HIS A 21 10.22 10.68 -1.99
N SER A 22 10.24 11.94 -1.56
CA SER A 22 11.33 12.84 -1.89
C SER A 22 12.59 12.38 -1.13
N GLY A 23 13.56 11.84 -1.87
CA GLY A 23 14.84 11.39 -1.33
C GLY A 23 15.24 9.96 -1.65
N VAL A 24 14.37 9.13 -2.21
CA VAL A 24 14.74 7.83 -2.80
C VAL A 24 15.36 8.09 -4.16
N LYS A 25 16.59 7.63 -4.36
CA LYS A 25 17.37 7.86 -5.60
C LYS A 25 17.29 6.69 -6.56
N ASP A 26 17.23 5.47 -6.05
CA ASP A 26 17.17 4.25 -6.87
C ASP A 26 15.74 3.99 -7.34
N GLU A 27 15.55 3.87 -8.66
CA GLU A 27 14.23 3.69 -9.28
C GLU A 27 13.61 2.31 -8.96
N ASN A 28 14.41 1.26 -8.71
CA ASN A 28 13.87 -0.06 -8.34
C ASN A 28 13.37 -0.02 -6.89
N VAL A 29 14.11 0.64 -5.99
CA VAL A 29 13.66 0.86 -4.60
C VAL A 29 12.37 1.69 -4.58
N LYS A 30 12.30 2.75 -5.39
CA LYS A 30 11.10 3.58 -5.52
C LYS A 30 9.89 2.78 -6.00
N LYS A 31 10.05 1.92 -7.03
CA LYS A 31 8.99 1.03 -7.52
C LYS A 31 8.46 0.11 -6.41
N ARG A 32 9.37 -0.52 -5.63
CA ARG A 32 8.99 -1.37 -4.48
C ARG A 32 8.17 -0.61 -3.44
N MET A 33 8.65 0.58 -3.05
CA MET A 33 7.97 1.42 -2.06
C MET A 33 6.60 1.87 -2.55
N MET A 34 6.47 2.24 -3.84
CA MET A 34 5.18 2.61 -4.42
C MET A 34 4.20 1.44 -4.44
N LEU A 35 4.66 0.23 -4.80
CA LEU A 35 3.84 -0.98 -4.77
C LEU A 35 3.35 -1.27 -3.35
N MET A 36 4.23 -1.27 -2.36
CA MET A 36 3.88 -1.49 -0.94
C MET A 36 2.91 -0.41 -0.43
N LYS A 37 3.10 0.85 -0.82
CA LYS A 37 2.16 1.94 -0.50
C LYS A 37 0.78 1.66 -1.09
N THR A 38 0.71 1.25 -2.34
CA THR A 38 -0.57 0.93 -3.00
C THR A 38 -1.28 -0.24 -2.32
N MET A 39 -0.55 -1.27 -1.89
CA MET A 39 -1.10 -2.36 -1.08
C MET A 39 -1.66 -1.85 0.26
N ALA A 40 -0.92 -0.98 0.94
CA ALA A 40 -1.36 -0.37 2.20
C ALA A 40 -2.63 0.48 2.00
N ASP A 41 -2.73 1.25 0.92
CA ASP A 41 -3.90 2.08 0.60
C ASP A 41 -5.15 1.19 0.38
N ASN A 42 -5.03 0.07 -0.35
CA ASN A 42 -6.14 -0.88 -0.53
C ASN A 42 -6.53 -1.57 0.79
N THR A 43 -5.56 -1.97 1.61
CA THR A 43 -5.84 -2.52 2.95
C THR A 43 -6.55 -1.49 3.85
N LYS A 44 -6.17 -0.21 3.72
CA LYS A 44 -6.81 0.90 4.46
C LYS A 44 -8.29 1.08 4.07
N ILE A 45 -8.66 0.94 2.81
CA ILE A 45 -10.06 0.99 2.36
C ILE A 45 -10.88 -0.05 3.13
N ILE A 46 -10.46 -1.31 3.13
CA ILE A 46 -11.09 -2.39 3.87
C ILE A 46 -11.15 -2.08 5.37
N GLY A 47 -10.04 -1.62 5.94
CA GLY A 47 -9.94 -1.28 7.36
C GLY A 47 -10.84 -0.13 7.80
N GLN A 48 -11.13 0.83 6.92
CA GLN A 48 -12.06 1.94 7.21
C GLN A 48 -13.51 1.45 7.29
N MET A 49 -13.93 0.55 6.39
CA MET A 49 -15.23 -0.09 6.43
C MET A 49 -15.40 -0.94 7.70
N VAL A 50 -14.42 -1.80 8.03
CA VAL A 50 -14.45 -2.64 9.24
C VAL A 50 -14.56 -1.79 10.51
N LYS A 51 -13.90 -0.62 10.54
CA LYS A 51 -13.96 0.34 11.67
C LYS A 51 -15.19 1.27 11.62
N ARG A 52 -16.08 1.08 10.65
CA ARG A 52 -17.28 1.93 10.43
C ARG A 52 -16.93 3.40 10.24
N LYS A 53 -15.74 3.71 9.73
CA LYS A 53 -15.34 5.08 9.36
C LYS A 53 -15.87 5.48 7.99
N THR A 54 -16.12 4.50 7.13
CA THR A 54 -16.83 4.62 5.86
C THR A 54 -17.96 3.59 5.83
N PRO A 55 -19.07 3.84 5.11
CA PRO A 55 -20.09 2.84 4.86
C PRO A 55 -19.50 1.60 4.22
N PHE A 56 -20.11 0.43 4.47
CA PHE A 56 -19.74 -0.80 3.78
C PHE A 56 -20.24 -0.73 2.33
N ASP A 57 -19.35 -1.01 1.39
CA ASP A 57 -19.64 -1.22 -0.02
C ASP A 57 -18.96 -2.53 -0.47
N ALA A 58 -19.77 -3.52 -0.83
CA ALA A 58 -19.27 -4.84 -1.22
C ALA A 58 -18.42 -4.79 -2.50
N ASN A 59 -18.75 -3.90 -3.44
CA ASN A 59 -18.01 -3.78 -4.70
C ASN A 59 -16.64 -3.14 -4.44
N GLU A 60 -16.59 -2.07 -3.63
CA GLU A 60 -15.33 -1.43 -3.27
C GLU A 60 -14.44 -2.37 -2.45
N ALA A 61 -15.01 -3.15 -1.53
CA ALA A 61 -14.29 -4.14 -0.74
C ALA A 61 -13.69 -5.24 -1.65
N ARG A 62 -14.47 -5.78 -2.59
CA ARG A 62 -13.99 -6.77 -3.57
C ARG A 62 -12.89 -6.21 -4.45
N LEU A 63 -13.07 -5.03 -5.02
CA LEU A 63 -12.05 -4.37 -5.85
C LEU A 63 -10.74 -4.13 -5.08
N ALA A 64 -10.81 -3.75 -3.80
CA ALA A 64 -9.62 -3.58 -2.98
C ALA A 64 -8.87 -4.92 -2.77
N LEU A 65 -9.61 -6.03 -2.54
CA LEU A 65 -9.05 -7.37 -2.42
C LEU A 65 -8.45 -7.89 -3.74
N GLU A 66 -9.12 -7.67 -4.87
CA GLU A 66 -8.60 -8.02 -6.21
C GLU A 66 -7.31 -7.26 -6.53
N ARG A 67 -7.24 -5.98 -6.18
CA ARG A 67 -6.02 -5.17 -6.33
C ARG A 67 -4.90 -5.68 -5.43
N LEU A 68 -5.20 -6.08 -4.19
CA LEU A 68 -4.22 -6.70 -3.30
C LEU A 68 -3.69 -8.01 -3.90
N SER A 69 -4.54 -8.85 -4.47
CA SER A 69 -4.12 -10.06 -5.19
C SER A 69 -3.16 -9.71 -6.32
N SER A 70 -3.55 -8.81 -7.23
CA SER A 70 -2.74 -8.41 -8.38
C SER A 70 -1.39 -7.80 -7.97
N LEU A 71 -1.38 -6.94 -6.95
CA LEU A 71 -0.15 -6.32 -6.44
C LEU A 71 0.77 -7.35 -5.76
N SER A 72 0.19 -8.37 -5.11
CA SER A 72 0.96 -9.47 -4.54
C SER A 72 1.64 -10.31 -5.64
N LEU A 73 0.96 -10.60 -6.75
CA LEU A 73 1.55 -11.26 -7.93
C LEU A 73 2.69 -10.43 -8.55
N GLU A 74 2.63 -9.11 -8.46
CA GLU A 74 3.65 -8.21 -9.01
C GLU A 74 4.86 -8.05 -8.07
N THR A 75 4.68 -8.31 -6.76
CA THR A 75 5.71 -8.10 -5.75
C THR A 75 7.04 -8.78 -6.08
N PRO A 76 7.13 -10.09 -6.40
CA PRO A 76 8.41 -10.71 -6.71
C PRO A 76 9.12 -10.05 -7.89
N LYS A 77 8.38 -9.60 -8.89
CA LYS A 77 8.95 -9.01 -10.12
C LYS A 77 9.68 -7.71 -9.85
N VAL A 78 9.15 -6.85 -8.95
CA VAL A 78 9.82 -5.59 -8.60
C VAL A 78 11.00 -5.79 -7.63
N PHE A 79 11.16 -7.00 -7.07
CA PHE A 79 12.27 -7.38 -6.20
C PHE A 79 13.37 -8.22 -6.89
N ILE A 80 13.27 -8.53 -8.19
CA ILE A 80 14.29 -9.29 -8.93
C ILE A 80 15.67 -8.64 -8.80
N ILE A 81 15.75 -7.31 -8.94
CA ILE A 81 17.01 -6.57 -8.85
C ILE A 81 17.30 -6.26 -7.38
N ASN A 82 18.45 -6.72 -6.86
CA ASN A 82 18.92 -6.36 -5.53
C ASN A 82 19.50 -4.94 -5.55
N ALA A 83 18.61 -3.94 -5.57
CA ALA A 83 18.98 -2.54 -5.49
C ALA A 83 18.95 -2.04 -4.06
N SER A 84 19.84 -1.12 -3.71
CA SER A 84 19.99 -0.53 -2.38
C SER A 84 19.77 0.98 -2.43
N ASP A 85 19.15 1.51 -1.38
CA ASP A 85 18.96 2.94 -1.13
C ASP A 85 18.89 3.15 0.39
N PRO A 86 19.43 4.24 0.95
CA PRO A 86 19.35 4.51 2.41
C PRO A 86 17.93 4.60 2.97
N LYS A 87 16.92 4.74 2.11
CA LYS A 87 15.50 4.76 2.47
C LYS A 87 14.82 3.40 2.36
N SER A 88 15.54 2.38 1.86
CA SER A 88 15.01 1.03 1.74
C SER A 88 14.95 0.35 3.11
N GLU A 89 13.79 -0.23 3.43
CA GLU A 89 13.60 -1.11 4.59
C GLU A 89 13.66 -2.60 4.21
N ALA A 90 14.04 -2.91 2.97
CA ALA A 90 14.14 -4.29 2.49
C ALA A 90 15.42 -4.94 2.98
N LYS A 91 15.30 -6.08 3.69
CA LYS A 91 16.44 -6.88 4.15
C LYS A 91 17.08 -7.66 3.02
N LEU A 92 18.39 -7.88 3.10
CA LEU A 92 19.12 -8.71 2.13
C LEU A 92 18.61 -10.16 2.07
N ALA A 93 18.06 -10.68 3.17
CA ALA A 93 17.43 -11.99 3.24
C ALA A 93 16.37 -12.24 2.15
N ILE A 94 15.78 -11.22 1.56
CA ILE A 94 14.87 -11.36 0.41
C ILE A 94 15.55 -12.08 -0.74
N TRP A 95 16.77 -11.70 -1.06
CA TRP A 95 17.52 -12.23 -2.22
C TRP A 95 18.23 -13.55 -1.89
N ASP A 96 18.55 -13.79 -0.63
CA ASP A 96 19.10 -15.06 -0.16
C ASP A 96 18.00 -16.16 -0.12
N GLU A 97 16.74 -15.77 0.10
CA GLU A 97 15.59 -16.66 0.25
C GLU A 97 14.47 -16.32 -0.75
N PHE A 98 14.81 -15.97 -1.98
CA PHE A 98 13.89 -15.39 -2.96
C PHE A 98 12.69 -16.30 -3.30
N ASP A 99 12.85 -17.60 -3.26
CA ASP A 99 11.77 -18.56 -3.49
C ASP A 99 10.73 -18.52 -2.35
N GLU A 100 11.19 -18.45 -1.10
CA GLU A 100 10.29 -18.31 0.06
C GLU A 100 9.61 -16.95 0.11
N PHE A 101 10.36 -15.88 -0.23
CA PHE A 101 9.77 -14.54 -0.38
C PHE A 101 8.68 -14.53 -1.45
N THR A 102 8.94 -15.16 -2.60
CA THR A 102 7.98 -15.29 -3.68
C THR A 102 6.76 -16.09 -3.24
N LYS A 103 6.97 -17.23 -2.56
CA LYS A 103 5.89 -18.06 -2.05
C LYS A 103 4.95 -17.27 -1.13
N LEU A 104 5.47 -16.55 -0.14
CA LEU A 104 4.65 -15.74 0.77
C LEU A 104 3.83 -14.68 0.03
N SER A 105 4.38 -14.10 -1.03
CA SER A 105 3.66 -13.14 -1.86
C SER A 105 2.54 -13.79 -2.68
N MET A 106 2.80 -14.98 -3.22
CA MET A 106 1.80 -15.75 -3.97
C MET A 106 0.66 -16.25 -3.05
N ASP A 107 1.00 -16.70 -1.84
CA ASP A 107 0.02 -17.11 -0.81
C ASP A 107 -0.93 -15.94 -0.45
N LEU A 108 -0.40 -14.71 -0.35
CA LEU A 108 -1.21 -13.51 -0.12
C LEU A 108 -2.09 -13.18 -1.34
N ALA A 109 -1.56 -13.39 -2.56
CA ALA A 109 -2.32 -13.17 -3.78
C ALA A 109 -3.52 -14.11 -3.87
N GLU A 110 -3.32 -15.40 -3.62
CA GLU A 110 -4.36 -16.41 -3.61
C GLU A 110 -5.41 -16.11 -2.53
N THR A 111 -4.96 -15.86 -1.29
CA THR A 111 -5.82 -15.47 -0.16
C THR A 111 -6.70 -14.28 -0.54
N SER A 112 -6.11 -13.22 -1.08
CA SER A 112 -6.85 -12.01 -1.46
C SER A 112 -7.86 -12.27 -2.58
N SER A 113 -7.52 -13.10 -3.56
CA SER A 113 -8.42 -13.48 -4.66
C SER A 113 -9.63 -14.28 -4.16
N VAL A 114 -9.40 -15.28 -3.28
CA VAL A 114 -10.48 -16.09 -2.68
C VAL A 114 -11.41 -15.19 -1.86
N LEU A 115 -10.85 -14.30 -1.04
CA LEU A 115 -11.64 -13.37 -0.24
C LEU A 115 -12.44 -12.39 -1.09
N ALA A 116 -11.88 -11.92 -2.21
CA ALA A 116 -12.60 -11.06 -3.15
C ALA A 116 -13.86 -11.72 -3.70
N SER A 117 -13.83 -13.02 -3.94
CA SER A 117 -14.99 -13.77 -4.45
C SER A 117 -16.04 -14.09 -3.39
N SER A 118 -15.73 -13.97 -2.10
CA SER A 118 -16.60 -14.41 -0.99
C SER A 118 -17.15 -13.28 -0.12
N VAL A 119 -16.59 -12.05 -0.20
CA VAL A 119 -17.06 -10.91 0.60
C VAL A 119 -18.36 -10.34 0.03
N GLU A 120 -19.45 -10.46 0.79
CA GLU A 120 -20.78 -9.92 0.47
C GLU A 120 -21.30 -8.99 1.55
N THR A 121 -20.88 -9.16 2.80
CA THR A 121 -21.36 -8.42 3.96
C THR A 121 -20.21 -7.84 4.79
N ILE A 122 -20.54 -6.91 5.68
CA ILE A 122 -19.56 -6.35 6.63
C ILE A 122 -19.00 -7.43 7.59
N ASP A 123 -19.77 -8.47 7.87
CA ASP A 123 -19.34 -9.56 8.76
C ASP A 123 -18.30 -10.45 8.08
N ASP A 124 -18.34 -10.59 6.75
CA ASP A 124 -17.31 -11.29 5.97
C ASP A 124 -16.03 -10.47 5.91
N LEU A 125 -16.13 -9.14 5.91
CA LEU A 125 -14.98 -8.24 5.70
C LEU A 125 -14.01 -8.24 6.90
N ARG A 126 -14.49 -8.45 8.13
CA ARG A 126 -13.64 -8.46 9.33
C ARG A 126 -12.67 -9.66 9.34
N PRO A 127 -13.09 -10.91 9.12
CA PRO A 127 -12.16 -12.04 8.99
C PRO A 127 -11.28 -11.91 7.74
N ALA A 128 -11.77 -11.35 6.64
CA ALA A 128 -10.98 -11.08 5.45
C ALA A 128 -9.80 -10.14 5.75
N LEU A 129 -10.04 -9.00 6.40
CA LEU A 129 -8.99 -8.08 6.81
C LEU A 129 -7.96 -8.76 7.72
N LYS A 130 -8.39 -9.63 8.63
CA LYS A 130 -7.48 -10.38 9.51
C LYS A 130 -6.56 -11.31 8.71
N GLN A 131 -7.08 -12.03 7.71
CA GLN A 131 -6.29 -12.93 6.87
C GLN A 131 -5.28 -12.14 6.02
N VAL A 132 -5.70 -11.07 5.33
CA VAL A 132 -4.80 -10.18 4.59
C VAL A 132 -3.69 -9.63 5.49
N SER A 133 -4.05 -9.11 6.67
CA SER A 133 -3.08 -8.57 7.63
C SER A 133 -2.08 -9.62 8.12
N SER A 134 -2.54 -10.86 8.28
CA SER A 134 -1.68 -11.99 8.66
C SER A 134 -0.65 -12.30 7.57
N GLY A 135 -1.05 -12.33 6.30
CA GLY A 135 -0.15 -12.51 5.16
C GLY A 135 0.88 -11.39 5.05
N CYS A 136 0.45 -10.12 5.18
CA CYS A 136 1.36 -8.98 5.22
C CYS A 136 2.40 -9.11 6.34
N LYS A 137 1.95 -9.50 7.54
CA LYS A 137 2.84 -9.69 8.70
C LYS A 137 3.83 -10.84 8.50
N ALA A 138 3.41 -11.95 7.92
CA ALA A 138 4.27 -13.12 7.68
C ALA A 138 5.49 -12.73 6.84
N CYS A 139 5.29 -11.97 5.76
CA CYS A 139 6.37 -11.48 4.92
C CYS A 139 7.21 -10.38 5.62
N HIS A 140 6.56 -9.34 6.18
CA HIS A 140 7.24 -8.19 6.78
C HIS A 140 8.07 -8.56 8.01
N SER A 141 7.63 -9.49 8.84
CA SER A 141 8.41 -9.92 10.02
C SER A 141 9.76 -10.54 9.64
N LYS A 142 9.88 -11.11 8.46
CA LYS A 142 11.08 -11.78 7.97
C LYS A 142 11.96 -10.87 7.12
N TYR A 143 11.37 -10.08 6.24
CA TYR A 143 12.04 -9.40 5.12
C TYR A 143 12.05 -7.87 5.20
N ARG A 144 11.43 -7.27 6.23
CA ARG A 144 11.44 -5.81 6.43
C ARG A 144 12.15 -5.44 7.73
N GLU A 145 12.93 -4.30 7.73
CA GLU A 145 13.54 -3.71 8.92
C GLU A 145 12.47 -3.24 9.94
#